data_1652fdab34ac1541ec1cbb3d2c863b73
#
_entry.id   1652fdab34ac1541ec1cbb3d2c863b73
#
_cell.length_a   1.000
_cell.length_b   1.000
_cell.length_c   1.000
_cell.angle_alpha   90.00
_cell.angle_beta   90.00
_cell.angle_gamma   90.00
#
_symmetry.space_group_name_H-M   'P 1'
#
loop_
_entity.id
_entity.type
_entity.pdbx_description
1 polymer ?
#
loop_
_entity_poly.entity_id
_entity_poly.type
_entity_poly.pdbx_seq_one_letter_code
_entity_poly.pdbx_strand_id
1 'polypeptide(L)'
;MIRILTDSASDILPAEAEQLGVTVIPLNVTLQDGTVLRDGIDKTPSEYYALLKECHKLPTTSQPSPELFERFYQDAAAAGDEVLGIFLSHELSGTWQCARLAADLVNVDNVLFVDSANVCLGEGLLVRLAVQLRAAGRTLVQIATDLEHAKEHLHLVAAIDDLKYLRKGGRLPAAVAVAGGMLGIKPLITIKEGKVAMAGKARGLPGAYVALFKKVEELGGISAAVPALAGYTLSAREVQPIQTYLQDNLQCAEPLVRQIGCVIGTHAGPGAFGLAFFDQGLEL
;
A
#
# COMPACT_ATOMS: atom_id res chain seq x y z
N MET A 1 2.67 -23.65 -11.35
CA MET A 1 2.87 -23.07 -9.98
C MET A 1 1.94 -21.89 -9.78
N ILE A 2 1.81 -21.33 -8.52
CA ILE A 2 1.03 -20.11 -8.29
C ILE A 2 1.95 -18.90 -8.41
N ARG A 3 1.74 -18.04 -9.42
CA ARG A 3 2.40 -16.73 -9.56
C ARG A 3 1.59 -15.67 -8.82
N ILE A 4 2.25 -14.87 -8.00
CA ILE A 4 1.63 -13.74 -7.33
C ILE A 4 1.99 -12.47 -8.10
N LEU A 5 0.97 -11.71 -8.48
CA LEU A 5 1.05 -10.45 -9.20
C LEU A 5 0.49 -9.34 -8.32
N THR A 6 1.19 -8.22 -8.23
CA THR A 6 0.73 -7.01 -7.55
C THR A 6 1.15 -5.76 -8.31
N ASP A 7 0.81 -4.60 -7.83
CA ASP A 7 1.24 -3.33 -8.38
C ASP A 7 2.21 -2.59 -7.45
N SER A 8 2.83 -1.52 -7.95
CA SER A 8 3.87 -0.80 -7.21
C SER A 8 3.34 -0.01 -6.01
N ALA A 9 2.01 0.19 -5.90
CA ALA A 9 1.44 0.80 -4.71
C ALA A 9 1.57 -0.09 -3.46
N SER A 10 1.90 -1.37 -3.61
CA SER A 10 2.23 -2.29 -2.50
C SER A 10 3.53 -1.95 -1.76
N ASP A 11 4.33 -1.04 -2.29
CA ASP A 11 5.66 -0.65 -1.77
C ASP A 11 6.63 -1.85 -1.57
N ILE A 12 6.44 -2.92 -2.33
CA ILE A 12 7.37 -4.05 -2.40
C ILE A 12 8.52 -3.65 -3.34
N LEU A 13 9.73 -3.57 -2.78
CA LEU A 13 10.93 -3.18 -3.52
C LEU A 13 11.35 -4.27 -4.50
N PRO A 14 12.03 -3.94 -5.63
CA PRO A 14 12.43 -4.93 -6.64
C PRO A 14 13.23 -6.11 -6.10
N ALA A 15 14.23 -5.85 -5.24
CA ALA A 15 15.03 -6.92 -4.62
C ALA A 15 14.21 -7.83 -3.69
N GLU A 16 13.19 -7.28 -3.05
CA GLU A 16 12.28 -8.02 -2.21
C GLU A 16 11.26 -8.81 -3.04
N ALA A 17 10.76 -8.23 -4.14
CA ALA A 17 9.87 -8.91 -5.08
C ALA A 17 10.53 -10.19 -5.63
N GLU A 18 11.82 -10.12 -5.96
CA GLU A 18 12.62 -11.28 -6.38
C GLU A 18 12.70 -12.35 -5.27
N GLN A 19 13.01 -11.94 -4.03
CA GLN A 19 13.08 -12.87 -2.88
C GLN A 19 11.75 -13.52 -2.56
N LEU A 20 10.66 -12.78 -2.67
CA LEU A 20 9.29 -13.27 -2.44
C LEU A 20 8.75 -14.09 -3.61
N GLY A 21 9.39 -14.05 -4.78
CA GLY A 21 8.86 -14.64 -6.01
C GLY A 21 7.51 -14.02 -6.41
N VAL A 22 7.45 -12.68 -6.39
CA VAL A 22 6.28 -11.86 -6.73
C VAL A 22 6.61 -10.97 -7.91
N THR A 23 5.68 -10.76 -8.81
CA THR A 23 5.80 -9.77 -9.88
C THR A 23 5.08 -8.49 -9.50
N VAL A 24 5.78 -7.35 -9.65
CA VAL A 24 5.23 -6.02 -9.36
C VAL A 24 5.09 -5.26 -10.67
N ILE A 25 3.86 -4.86 -11.03
CA ILE A 25 3.57 -4.03 -12.20
C ILE A 25 3.65 -2.56 -11.78
N PRO A 26 4.48 -1.72 -12.46
CA PRO A 26 4.64 -0.32 -12.08
C PRO A 26 3.42 0.51 -12.47
N LEU A 27 2.92 1.32 -11.55
CA LEU A 27 2.05 2.44 -11.85
C LEU A 27 2.89 3.61 -12.39
N ASN A 28 2.22 4.66 -12.90
CA ASN A 28 2.89 5.80 -13.47
C ASN A 28 2.66 7.08 -12.67
N VAL A 29 3.67 7.94 -12.66
CA VAL A 29 3.60 9.32 -12.19
C VAL A 29 3.91 10.24 -13.36
N THR A 30 2.99 11.14 -13.69
CA THR A 30 3.19 12.16 -14.74
C THR A 30 3.54 13.49 -14.10
N LEU A 31 4.73 14.00 -14.44
CA LEU A 31 5.23 15.29 -13.98
C LEU A 31 4.56 16.44 -14.75
N GLN A 32 4.77 17.70 -14.28
CA GLN A 32 4.15 18.88 -14.90
C GLN A 32 4.64 19.16 -16.32
N ASP A 33 5.83 18.69 -16.70
CA ASP A 33 6.40 18.82 -18.06
C ASP A 33 5.95 17.71 -19.01
N GLY A 34 5.09 16.80 -18.55
CA GLY A 34 4.60 15.64 -19.31
C GLY A 34 5.48 14.40 -19.21
N THR A 35 6.61 14.45 -18.51
CA THR A 35 7.46 13.27 -18.27
C THR A 35 6.68 12.23 -17.46
N VAL A 36 6.67 10.99 -17.95
CA VAL A 36 6.04 9.86 -17.24
C VAL A 36 7.13 9.02 -16.59
N LEU A 37 7.02 8.83 -15.28
CA LEU A 37 7.91 8.01 -14.48
C LEU A 37 7.18 6.72 -14.07
N ARG A 38 7.83 5.57 -14.22
CA ARG A 38 7.36 4.28 -13.71
C ARG A 38 7.78 4.16 -12.25
N ASP A 39 6.80 3.95 -11.39
CA ASP A 39 7.02 3.87 -9.94
C ASP A 39 7.91 2.67 -9.57
N GLY A 40 8.89 2.90 -8.70
CA GLY A 40 9.86 1.90 -8.28
C GLY A 40 10.94 1.55 -9.32
N ILE A 41 10.92 2.17 -10.52
CA ILE A 41 11.85 1.88 -11.62
C ILE A 41 12.68 3.09 -12.00
N ASP A 42 12.03 4.19 -12.38
CA ASP A 42 12.72 5.32 -13.01
C ASP A 42 13.32 6.31 -11.99
N LYS A 43 12.83 6.29 -10.76
CA LYS A 43 13.37 7.07 -9.63
C LYS A 43 13.22 6.31 -8.32
N THR A 44 14.18 6.51 -7.44
CA THR A 44 14.05 6.15 -6.04
C THR A 44 13.04 7.08 -5.34
N PRO A 45 12.39 6.63 -4.26
CA PRO A 45 11.51 7.51 -3.48
C PRO A 45 12.21 8.79 -3.02
N SER A 46 13.47 8.71 -2.57
CA SER A 46 14.23 9.88 -2.11
C SER A 46 14.44 10.94 -3.22
N GLU A 47 14.79 10.51 -4.44
CA GLU A 47 14.91 11.42 -5.59
C GLU A 47 13.56 12.04 -5.96
N TYR A 48 12.50 11.25 -5.87
CA TYR A 48 11.16 11.72 -6.15
C TYR A 48 10.68 12.76 -5.14
N TYR A 49 10.89 12.56 -3.83
CA TYR A 49 10.51 13.55 -2.83
C TYR A 49 11.30 14.84 -2.92
N ALA A 50 12.56 14.80 -3.38
CA ALA A 50 13.32 16.01 -3.69
C ALA A 50 12.66 16.80 -4.82
N LEU A 51 12.27 16.11 -5.91
CA LEU A 51 11.56 16.68 -7.04
C LEU A 51 10.17 17.22 -6.63
N LEU A 52 9.41 16.46 -5.84
CA LEU A 52 8.06 16.85 -5.41
C LEU A 52 8.04 18.17 -4.61
N LYS A 53 9.09 18.45 -3.85
CA LYS A 53 9.24 19.73 -3.12
C LYS A 53 9.40 20.93 -4.03
N GLU A 54 9.99 20.74 -5.20
CA GLU A 54 10.25 21.81 -6.18
C GLU A 54 9.09 22.01 -7.16
N CYS A 55 8.11 21.09 -7.18
CA CYS A 55 6.98 21.14 -8.09
C CYS A 55 6.02 22.29 -7.74
N HIS A 56 5.80 23.19 -8.69
CA HIS A 56 4.75 24.21 -8.62
C HIS A 56 3.35 23.62 -8.82
N LYS A 57 3.22 22.64 -9.71
CA LYS A 57 2.01 21.86 -9.96
C LYS A 57 2.27 20.43 -9.54
N LEU A 58 1.38 19.88 -8.70
CA LEU A 58 1.54 18.48 -8.24
C LEU A 58 1.47 17.51 -9.43
N PRO A 59 2.33 16.50 -9.44
CA PRO A 59 2.24 15.38 -10.38
C PRO A 59 0.88 14.68 -10.29
N THR A 60 0.54 13.93 -11.31
CA THR A 60 -0.64 13.06 -11.34
C THR A 60 -0.22 11.60 -11.47
N THR A 61 -1.07 10.69 -11.05
CA THR A 61 -0.80 9.25 -11.15
C THR A 61 -1.79 8.57 -12.08
N SER A 62 -1.38 7.49 -12.70
CA SER A 62 -2.24 6.64 -13.51
C SER A 62 -1.93 5.16 -13.28
N GLN A 63 -2.95 4.33 -13.53
CA GLN A 63 -2.81 2.89 -13.55
C GLN A 63 -1.80 2.42 -14.60
N PRO A 64 -1.28 1.18 -14.51
CA PRO A 64 -0.43 0.58 -15.54
C PRO A 64 -1.17 0.45 -16.87
N SER A 65 -0.41 0.29 -17.98
CA SER A 65 -1.04 -0.03 -19.26
C SER A 65 -1.53 -1.49 -19.28
N PRO A 66 -2.65 -1.79 -19.95
CA PRO A 66 -3.18 -3.16 -20.06
C PRO A 66 -2.18 -4.16 -20.62
N GLU A 67 -1.32 -3.73 -21.55
CA GLU A 67 -0.35 -4.59 -22.24
C GLU A 67 0.67 -5.21 -21.28
N LEU A 68 0.96 -4.56 -20.13
CA LEU A 68 1.86 -5.13 -19.12
C LEU A 68 1.21 -6.34 -18.44
N PHE A 69 -0.08 -6.26 -18.16
CA PHE A 69 -0.85 -7.37 -17.60
C PHE A 69 -1.04 -8.50 -18.61
N GLU A 70 -1.39 -8.15 -19.86
CA GLU A 70 -1.60 -9.12 -20.94
C GLU A 70 -0.35 -9.99 -21.16
N ARG A 71 0.84 -9.38 -21.25
CA ARG A 71 2.11 -10.11 -21.37
C ARG A 71 2.33 -11.06 -20.21
N PHE A 72 2.11 -10.60 -18.98
CA PHE A 72 2.26 -11.45 -17.80
C PHE A 72 1.32 -12.65 -17.81
N TYR A 73 0.06 -12.45 -18.18
CA TYR A 73 -0.93 -13.53 -18.26
C TYR A 73 -0.64 -14.50 -19.38
N GLN A 74 -0.19 -14.03 -20.55
CA GLN A 74 0.23 -14.89 -21.66
C GLN A 74 1.42 -15.78 -21.26
N ASP A 75 2.42 -15.21 -20.58
CA ASP A 75 3.58 -15.95 -20.09
C ASP A 75 3.19 -16.99 -19.02
N ALA A 76 2.28 -16.64 -18.11
CA ALA A 76 1.77 -17.57 -17.10
C ALA A 76 0.98 -18.72 -17.74
N ALA A 77 0.09 -18.41 -18.66
CA ALA A 77 -0.71 -19.41 -19.39
C ALA A 77 0.17 -20.37 -20.22
N ALA A 78 1.19 -19.85 -20.91
CA ALA A 78 2.13 -20.66 -21.67
C ALA A 78 2.94 -21.62 -20.78
N ALA A 79 3.19 -21.26 -19.52
CA ALA A 79 3.86 -22.10 -18.55
C ALA A 79 2.91 -23.07 -17.80
N GLY A 80 1.58 -22.96 -18.01
CA GLY A 80 0.58 -23.71 -17.27
C GLY A 80 0.50 -23.31 -15.78
N ASP A 81 0.84 -22.07 -15.47
CA ASP A 81 0.82 -21.53 -14.11
C ASP A 81 -0.56 -20.93 -13.77
N GLU A 82 -0.89 -20.94 -12.47
CA GLU A 82 -2.01 -20.23 -11.92
C GLU A 82 -1.57 -18.81 -11.50
N VAL A 83 -2.47 -17.84 -11.50
CA VAL A 83 -2.15 -16.45 -11.12
C VAL A 83 -3.05 -15.96 -10.00
N LEU A 84 -2.44 -15.37 -8.98
CA LEU A 84 -3.11 -14.58 -7.95
C LEU A 84 -2.74 -13.11 -8.12
N GLY A 85 -3.69 -12.29 -8.59
CA GLY A 85 -3.53 -10.84 -8.67
C GLY A 85 -4.04 -10.16 -7.40
N ILE A 86 -3.18 -9.42 -6.71
CA ILE A 86 -3.51 -8.63 -5.51
C ILE A 86 -3.15 -7.18 -5.82
N PHE A 87 -4.13 -6.29 -5.82
CA PHE A 87 -3.93 -4.90 -6.25
C PHE A 87 -4.49 -3.91 -5.22
N LEU A 88 -4.01 -2.67 -5.30
CA LEU A 88 -4.57 -1.59 -4.48
C LEU A 88 -6.07 -1.45 -4.69
N SER A 89 -6.75 -0.88 -3.68
CA SER A 89 -8.20 -0.72 -3.68
C SER A 89 -8.75 -0.13 -4.99
N HIS A 90 -9.78 -0.77 -5.55
CA HIS A 90 -10.50 -0.30 -6.73
C HIS A 90 -11.18 1.07 -6.51
N GLU A 91 -11.45 1.44 -5.26
CA GLU A 91 -11.99 2.75 -4.88
C GLU A 91 -10.95 3.89 -4.97
N LEU A 92 -9.66 3.54 -5.02
CA LEU A 92 -8.54 4.48 -5.11
C LEU A 92 -7.91 4.53 -6.52
N SER A 93 -8.01 3.43 -7.28
CA SER A 93 -7.38 3.31 -8.60
C SER A 93 -8.11 2.34 -9.51
N GLY A 94 -8.05 2.58 -10.83
CA GLY A 94 -8.54 1.64 -11.83
C GLY A 94 -7.63 0.42 -12.09
N THR A 95 -6.53 0.25 -11.34
CA THR A 95 -5.54 -0.81 -11.57
C THR A 95 -6.15 -2.20 -11.51
N TRP A 96 -6.93 -2.51 -10.46
CA TRP A 96 -7.61 -3.79 -10.31
C TRP A 96 -8.55 -4.10 -11.49
N GLN A 97 -9.32 -3.09 -11.94
CA GLN A 97 -10.21 -3.23 -13.11
C GLN A 97 -9.42 -3.46 -14.39
N CYS A 98 -8.30 -2.73 -14.57
CA CYS A 98 -7.42 -2.87 -15.72
C CYS A 98 -6.80 -4.28 -15.79
N ALA A 99 -6.34 -4.80 -14.65
CA ALA A 99 -5.79 -6.15 -14.55
C ALA A 99 -6.80 -7.23 -14.94
N ARG A 100 -8.06 -7.10 -14.49
CA ARG A 100 -9.16 -8.02 -14.84
C ARG A 100 -9.49 -7.98 -16.31
N LEU A 101 -9.68 -6.79 -16.87
CA LEU A 101 -9.97 -6.62 -18.30
C LEU A 101 -8.86 -7.21 -19.18
N ALA A 102 -7.60 -7.05 -18.78
CA ALA A 102 -6.47 -7.64 -19.50
C ALA A 102 -6.51 -9.18 -19.46
N ALA A 103 -6.89 -9.78 -18.34
CA ALA A 103 -7.05 -11.24 -18.26
C ALA A 103 -8.18 -11.76 -19.14
N ASP A 104 -9.32 -11.05 -19.16
CA ASP A 104 -10.46 -11.38 -20.03
C ASP A 104 -10.07 -11.31 -21.52
N LEU A 105 -9.25 -10.30 -21.91
CA LEU A 105 -8.80 -10.12 -23.30
C LEU A 105 -7.88 -11.25 -23.78
N VAL A 106 -7.03 -11.80 -22.91
CA VAL A 106 -6.15 -12.92 -23.25
C VAL A 106 -6.76 -14.30 -22.97
N ASN A 107 -7.99 -14.31 -22.46
CA ASN A 107 -8.79 -15.52 -22.22
C ASN A 107 -8.05 -16.57 -21.37
N VAL A 108 -7.53 -16.13 -20.19
CA VAL A 108 -6.87 -17.01 -19.24
C VAL A 108 -7.84 -17.47 -18.15
N ASP A 109 -7.90 -18.78 -17.91
CA ASP A 109 -8.88 -19.41 -17.01
C ASP A 109 -8.38 -19.51 -15.55
N ASN A 110 -7.08 -19.60 -15.33
CA ASN A 110 -6.49 -19.89 -14.02
C ASN A 110 -6.00 -18.62 -13.30
N VAL A 111 -6.83 -17.58 -13.23
CA VAL A 111 -6.51 -16.31 -12.59
C VAL A 111 -7.57 -15.97 -11.55
N LEU A 112 -7.14 -15.71 -10.31
CA LEU A 112 -7.99 -15.13 -9.27
C LEU A 112 -7.49 -13.74 -8.91
N PHE A 113 -8.43 -12.87 -8.53
CA PHE A 113 -8.16 -11.48 -8.18
C PHE A 113 -8.64 -11.19 -6.78
N VAL A 114 -7.78 -10.55 -6.00
CA VAL A 114 -8.09 -9.99 -4.69
C VAL A 114 -7.94 -8.47 -4.78
N ASP A 115 -9.04 -7.76 -4.57
CA ASP A 115 -8.97 -6.34 -4.26
C ASP A 115 -8.51 -6.20 -2.81
N SER A 116 -7.34 -5.60 -2.59
CA SER A 116 -6.82 -5.45 -1.23
C SER A 116 -7.75 -4.64 -0.32
N ALA A 117 -8.70 -3.88 -0.89
CA ALA A 117 -9.45 -2.84 -0.19
C ALA A 117 -8.55 -1.93 0.66
N ASN A 118 -7.30 -1.86 0.31
CA ASN A 118 -6.24 -1.16 1.01
C ASN A 118 -5.25 -0.56 0.00
N VAL A 119 -4.13 -0.06 0.47
CA VAL A 119 -3.09 0.57 -0.33
C VAL A 119 -1.77 0.56 0.43
N CYS A 120 -0.64 0.74 -0.27
CA CYS A 120 0.64 0.97 0.37
C CYS A 120 1.04 -0.24 1.26
N LEU A 121 1.43 0.03 2.49
CA LEU A 121 1.84 -0.99 3.46
C LEU A 121 0.75 -2.06 3.69
N GLY A 122 -0.54 -1.69 3.63
CA GLY A 122 -1.64 -2.63 3.82
C GLY A 122 -1.75 -3.62 2.66
N GLU A 123 -1.68 -3.14 1.43
CA GLU A 123 -1.60 -4.01 0.26
C GLU A 123 -0.35 -4.91 0.31
N GLY A 124 0.81 -4.34 0.66
CA GLY A 124 2.06 -5.07 0.82
C GLY A 124 1.99 -6.18 1.87
N LEU A 125 1.21 -6.00 2.95
CA LEU A 125 0.97 -7.05 3.94
C LEU A 125 0.15 -8.21 3.39
N LEU A 126 -0.90 -7.92 2.62
CA LEU A 126 -1.70 -8.98 1.97
C LEU A 126 -0.86 -9.79 0.98
N VAL A 127 -0.01 -9.13 0.20
CA VAL A 127 0.91 -9.83 -0.71
C VAL A 127 1.87 -10.75 0.07
N ARG A 128 2.41 -10.30 1.21
CA ARG A 128 3.29 -11.13 2.06
C ARG A 128 2.55 -12.31 2.67
N LEU A 129 1.32 -12.10 3.12
CA LEU A 129 0.47 -13.18 3.61
C LEU A 129 0.20 -14.21 2.51
N ALA A 130 -0.10 -13.78 1.28
CA ALA A 130 -0.26 -14.68 0.13
C ALA A 130 1.00 -15.52 -0.13
N VAL A 131 2.19 -14.91 -0.02
CA VAL A 131 3.47 -15.64 -0.15
C VAL A 131 3.64 -16.68 0.95
N GLN A 132 3.30 -16.37 2.21
CA GLN A 132 3.34 -17.33 3.32
C GLN A 132 2.37 -18.49 3.10
N LEU A 133 1.13 -18.20 2.69
CA LEU A 133 0.12 -19.22 2.41
C LEU A 133 0.53 -20.12 1.23
N ARG A 134 1.11 -19.53 0.16
CA ARG A 134 1.68 -20.29 -0.96
C ARG A 134 2.80 -21.21 -0.49
N ALA A 135 3.72 -20.72 0.35
CA ALA A 135 4.81 -21.51 0.90
C ALA A 135 4.31 -22.64 1.83
N ALA A 136 3.16 -22.46 2.49
CA ALA A 136 2.47 -23.48 3.28
C ALA A 136 1.71 -24.51 2.42
N GLY A 137 1.76 -24.40 1.08
CA GLY A 137 1.15 -25.37 0.16
C GLY A 137 -0.36 -25.19 -0.05
N ARG A 138 -0.92 -24.03 0.29
CA ARG A 138 -2.32 -23.71 0.02
C ARG A 138 -2.57 -23.60 -1.50
N THR A 139 -3.74 -24.05 -1.94
CA THR A 139 -4.19 -23.89 -3.34
C THR A 139 -4.53 -22.44 -3.64
N LEU A 140 -4.58 -22.05 -4.92
CA LEU A 140 -4.96 -20.70 -5.37
C LEU A 140 -6.29 -20.23 -4.74
N VAL A 141 -7.31 -21.09 -4.74
CA VAL A 141 -8.63 -20.79 -4.18
C VAL A 141 -8.56 -20.59 -2.66
N GLN A 142 -7.82 -21.45 -1.96
CA GLN A 142 -7.63 -21.32 -0.51
C GLN A 142 -6.92 -20.00 -0.17
N ILE A 143 -5.85 -19.66 -0.89
CA ILE A 143 -5.13 -18.39 -0.65
C ILE A 143 -6.08 -17.21 -0.87
N ALA A 144 -6.81 -17.17 -1.97
CA ALA A 144 -7.75 -16.08 -2.24
C ALA A 144 -8.82 -15.95 -1.14
N THR A 145 -9.37 -17.09 -0.67
CA THR A 145 -10.36 -17.09 0.41
C THR A 145 -9.77 -16.62 1.75
N ASP A 146 -8.58 -17.10 2.11
CA ASP A 146 -7.89 -16.71 3.33
C ASP A 146 -7.56 -15.20 3.31
N LEU A 147 -7.18 -14.64 2.15
CA LEU A 147 -6.95 -13.20 2.00
C LEU A 147 -8.23 -12.38 2.10
N GLU A 148 -9.36 -12.84 1.55
CA GLU A 148 -10.65 -12.16 1.69
C GLU A 148 -11.05 -12.05 3.18
N HIS A 149 -10.82 -13.09 3.95
CA HIS A 149 -11.04 -13.05 5.41
C HIS A 149 -10.01 -12.13 6.11
N ALA A 150 -8.73 -12.25 5.78
CA ALA A 150 -7.68 -11.45 6.40
C ALA A 150 -7.86 -9.93 6.21
N LYS A 151 -8.52 -9.50 5.14
CA LYS A 151 -8.83 -8.07 4.92
C LYS A 151 -9.68 -7.44 6.03
N GLU A 152 -10.52 -8.22 6.70
CA GLU A 152 -11.37 -7.75 7.80
C GLU A 152 -10.53 -7.36 9.02
N HIS A 153 -9.34 -7.95 9.15
CA HIS A 153 -8.37 -7.75 10.24
C HIS A 153 -7.22 -6.83 9.85
N LEU A 154 -7.19 -6.34 8.58
CA LEU A 154 -6.11 -5.52 8.07
C LEU A 154 -6.36 -4.03 8.31
N HIS A 155 -5.46 -3.39 9.01
CA HIS A 155 -5.51 -1.97 9.32
C HIS A 155 -4.30 -1.22 8.78
N LEU A 156 -4.54 0.01 8.33
CA LEU A 156 -3.52 1.01 8.04
C LEU A 156 -3.88 2.28 8.80
N VAL A 157 -2.95 2.81 9.58
CA VAL A 157 -3.08 4.09 10.26
C VAL A 157 -1.87 4.95 9.93
N ALA A 158 -2.10 6.15 9.42
CA ALA A 158 -1.02 7.05 9.03
C ALA A 158 -1.30 8.49 9.51
N ALA A 159 -0.23 9.17 9.91
CA ALA A 159 -0.23 10.61 10.15
C ALA A 159 0.21 11.32 8.86
N ILE A 160 -0.56 12.31 8.46
CA ILE A 160 -0.33 13.10 7.25
C ILE A 160 0.08 14.53 7.66
N ASP A 161 1.03 15.10 6.92
CA ASP A 161 1.44 16.48 7.18
C ASP A 161 0.44 17.50 6.62
N ASP A 162 0.00 17.28 5.39
CA ASP A 162 -0.93 18.18 4.70
C ASP A 162 -1.90 17.39 3.81
N LEU A 163 -3.18 17.43 4.14
CA LEU A 163 -4.24 16.77 3.36
C LEU A 163 -4.43 17.34 1.95
N LYS A 164 -3.74 18.44 1.60
CA LYS A 164 -3.84 19.04 0.26
C LYS A 164 -3.44 18.06 -0.85
N TYR A 165 -2.48 17.15 -0.57
CA TYR A 165 -2.01 16.15 -1.54
C TYR A 165 -3.13 15.15 -1.86
N LEU A 166 -3.73 14.55 -0.83
CA LEU A 166 -4.88 13.65 -0.98
C LEU A 166 -6.08 14.34 -1.65
N ARG A 167 -6.36 15.60 -1.28
CA ARG A 167 -7.47 16.37 -1.84
C ARG A 167 -7.25 16.70 -3.31
N LYS A 168 -6.07 17.24 -3.66
CA LYS A 168 -5.74 17.59 -5.06
C LYS A 168 -5.63 16.35 -5.94
N GLY A 169 -5.18 15.23 -5.37
CA GLY A 169 -5.16 13.94 -6.04
C GLY A 169 -6.52 13.27 -6.18
N GLY A 170 -7.58 13.82 -5.58
CA GLY A 170 -8.93 13.26 -5.66
C GLY A 170 -9.16 11.98 -4.83
N ARG A 171 -8.24 11.62 -3.91
CA ARG A 171 -8.32 10.42 -3.05
C ARG A 171 -8.81 10.72 -1.63
N LEU A 172 -9.11 11.98 -1.34
CA LEU A 172 -9.79 12.37 -0.11
C LEU A 172 -11.29 12.53 -0.41
N PRO A 173 -12.20 11.78 0.28
CA PRO A 173 -13.63 11.92 0.07
C PRO A 173 -14.11 13.36 0.31
N ALA A 174 -15.02 13.85 -0.51
CA ALA A 174 -15.54 15.23 -0.43
C ALA A 174 -16.21 15.53 0.92
N ALA A 175 -16.76 14.52 1.60
CA ALA A 175 -17.35 14.64 2.93
C ALA A 175 -16.33 14.90 4.04
N VAL A 176 -15.03 14.68 3.78
CA VAL A 176 -13.97 15.02 4.73
C VAL A 176 -13.78 16.54 4.70
N ALA A 177 -14.43 17.24 5.62
CA ALA A 177 -14.22 18.66 5.79
C ALA A 177 -12.76 18.92 6.20
N VAL A 178 -11.98 19.43 5.27
CA VAL A 178 -10.65 19.93 5.56
C VAL A 178 -10.85 21.27 6.28
N ALA A 179 -10.89 21.24 7.61
CA ALA A 179 -10.70 22.44 8.40
C ALA A 179 -9.34 23.02 7.95
N GLY A 180 -9.38 24.19 7.32
CA GLY A 180 -8.22 24.85 6.72
C GLY A 180 -7.03 24.80 7.67
N GLY A 181 -5.84 24.57 7.14
CA GLY A 181 -4.62 24.19 7.84
C GLY A 181 -4.45 24.86 9.21
N MET A 182 -4.85 24.16 10.25
CA MET A 182 -4.54 24.57 11.61
C MET A 182 -3.06 24.30 11.82
N LEU A 183 -2.29 25.34 12.00
CA LEU A 183 -0.85 25.26 12.24
C LEU A 183 -0.57 24.24 13.35
N GLY A 184 0.23 23.22 13.04
CA GLY A 184 0.65 22.19 13.98
C GLY A 184 -0.35 21.07 14.23
N ILE A 185 -1.47 20.97 13.49
CA ILE A 185 -2.36 19.80 13.54
C ILE A 185 -1.91 18.76 12.52
N LYS A 186 -1.76 17.51 12.97
CA LYS A 186 -1.47 16.33 12.16
C LYS A 186 -2.76 15.50 12.03
N PRO A 187 -3.37 15.44 10.84
CA PRO A 187 -4.45 14.50 10.57
C PRO A 187 -3.97 13.06 10.65
N LEU A 188 -4.77 12.19 11.26
CA LEU A 188 -4.61 10.75 11.16
C LEU A 188 -5.66 10.21 10.19
N ILE A 189 -5.21 9.36 9.28
CA ILE A 189 -6.06 8.67 8.30
C ILE A 189 -5.98 7.16 8.49
N THR A 190 -6.98 6.48 8.01
CA THR A 190 -7.05 5.02 7.85
C THR A 190 -7.68 4.70 6.50
N ILE A 191 -7.69 3.44 6.12
CA ILE A 191 -8.48 2.95 5.01
C ILE A 191 -9.73 2.26 5.57
N LYS A 192 -10.89 2.65 5.09
CA LYS A 192 -12.17 2.05 5.44
C LYS A 192 -12.98 1.81 4.18
N GLU A 193 -13.44 0.58 3.99
CA GLU A 193 -14.18 0.18 2.78
C GLU A 193 -13.44 0.59 1.48
N GLY A 194 -12.12 0.38 1.47
CA GLY A 194 -11.26 0.71 0.33
C GLY A 194 -10.97 2.21 0.13
N LYS A 195 -11.47 3.12 0.97
CA LYS A 195 -11.34 4.58 0.84
C LYS A 195 -10.52 5.17 1.97
N VAL A 196 -9.87 6.31 1.69
CA VAL A 196 -9.25 7.12 2.75
C VAL A 196 -10.32 7.67 3.67
N ALA A 197 -10.18 7.42 4.96
CA ALA A 197 -11.06 7.93 6.01
C ALA A 197 -10.24 8.64 7.10
N MET A 198 -10.88 9.56 7.82
CA MET A 198 -10.26 10.18 8.99
C MET A 198 -10.27 9.22 10.18
N ALA A 199 -9.10 8.97 10.76
CA ALA A 199 -8.95 8.20 12.00
C ALA A 199 -8.82 9.09 13.24
N GLY A 200 -8.54 10.38 13.03
CA GLY A 200 -8.37 11.34 14.11
C GLY A 200 -7.56 12.56 13.70
N LYS A 201 -7.15 13.31 14.70
CA LYS A 201 -6.25 14.45 14.57
C LYS A 201 -5.43 14.63 15.85
N ALA A 202 -4.20 15.08 15.71
CA ALA A 202 -3.31 15.31 16.84
C ALA A 202 -2.57 16.64 16.70
N ARG A 203 -2.05 17.17 17.79
CA ARG A 203 -1.26 18.39 17.78
C ARG A 203 0.23 18.05 17.84
N GLY A 204 0.96 18.49 16.81
CA GLY A 204 2.39 18.27 16.70
C GLY A 204 2.76 16.81 16.45
N LEU A 205 4.04 16.57 16.23
CA LEU A 205 4.57 15.24 15.95
C LEU A 205 4.45 14.27 17.14
N PRO A 206 4.78 14.66 18.40
CA PRO A 206 4.59 13.76 19.55
C PRO A 206 3.14 13.33 19.75
N GLY A 207 2.19 14.27 19.59
CA GLY A 207 0.77 13.97 19.68
C GLY A 207 0.31 12.99 18.59
N ALA A 208 0.89 13.07 17.38
CA ALA A 208 0.57 12.15 16.29
C ALA A 208 0.96 10.70 16.61
N TYR A 209 2.12 10.47 17.22
CA TYR A 209 2.52 9.13 17.66
C TYR A 209 1.60 8.58 18.74
N VAL A 210 1.30 9.38 19.77
CA VAL A 210 0.37 8.96 20.84
C VAL A 210 -0.99 8.58 20.25
N ALA A 211 -1.52 9.39 19.34
CA ALA A 211 -2.81 9.12 18.70
C ALA A 211 -2.77 7.90 17.78
N LEU A 212 -1.62 7.67 17.08
CA LEU A 212 -1.43 6.49 16.24
C LEU A 212 -1.42 5.22 17.11
N PHE A 213 -0.63 5.16 18.17
CA PHE A 213 -0.55 3.99 19.05
C PHE A 213 -1.87 3.71 19.76
N LYS A 214 -2.54 4.76 20.24
CA LYS A 214 -3.90 4.61 20.77
C LYS A 214 -4.86 4.00 19.74
N LYS A 215 -4.74 4.41 18.47
CA LYS A 215 -5.57 3.86 17.40
C LYS A 215 -5.27 2.40 17.12
N VAL A 216 -4.01 1.97 17.20
CA VAL A 216 -3.62 0.56 17.12
C VAL A 216 -4.32 -0.25 18.21
N GLU A 217 -4.30 0.21 19.46
CA GLU A 217 -4.98 -0.48 20.57
C GLU A 217 -6.51 -0.53 20.37
N GLU A 218 -7.13 0.58 19.92
CA GLU A 218 -8.57 0.64 19.61
C GLU A 218 -9.00 -0.32 18.50
N LEU A 219 -8.08 -0.66 17.59
CA LEU A 219 -8.30 -1.58 16.47
C LEU A 219 -7.97 -3.04 16.82
N GLY A 220 -7.76 -3.36 18.09
CA GLY A 220 -7.54 -4.75 18.54
C GLY A 220 -6.08 -5.16 18.72
N GLY A 221 -5.15 -4.20 18.71
CA GLY A 221 -3.72 -4.46 18.83
C GLY A 221 -3.12 -5.11 17.57
N ILE A 222 -1.89 -5.58 17.67
CA ILE A 222 -1.15 -6.13 16.52
C ILE A 222 -1.00 -7.64 16.67
N SER A 223 -1.35 -8.40 15.64
CA SER A 223 -1.13 -9.84 15.56
C SER A 223 0.37 -10.15 15.44
N ALA A 224 0.83 -11.17 16.15
CA ALA A 224 2.20 -11.68 16.00
C ALA A 224 2.35 -12.64 14.81
N ALA A 225 1.26 -13.07 14.17
CA ALA A 225 1.27 -14.04 13.08
C ALA A 225 1.90 -13.48 11.78
N VAL A 226 1.75 -12.19 11.54
CA VAL A 226 2.31 -11.49 10.37
C VAL A 226 3.02 -10.22 10.83
N PRO A 227 4.30 -10.01 10.45
CA PRO A 227 5.04 -8.81 10.83
C PRO A 227 4.35 -7.53 10.36
N ALA A 228 4.21 -6.56 11.26
CA ALA A 228 3.69 -5.23 10.89
C ALA A 228 4.68 -4.47 10.00
N LEU A 229 4.17 -3.55 9.17
CA LEU A 229 4.96 -2.69 8.28
C LEU A 229 4.86 -1.23 8.72
N ALA A 230 5.99 -0.59 8.99
CA ALA A 230 6.08 0.84 9.19
C ALA A 230 6.58 1.54 7.92
N GLY A 231 6.02 2.70 7.61
CA GLY A 231 6.39 3.45 6.42
C GLY A 231 6.50 4.95 6.66
N TYR A 232 7.34 5.57 5.84
CA TYR A 232 7.58 7.02 5.86
C TYR A 232 7.78 7.55 4.44
N THR A 233 7.50 8.83 4.22
CA THR A 233 7.70 9.46 2.92
C THR A 233 9.04 10.18 2.83
N LEU A 234 9.43 10.97 3.82
CA LEU A 234 10.55 11.88 3.71
C LEU A 234 11.80 11.44 4.49
N SER A 235 11.65 11.00 5.73
CA SER A 235 12.77 10.68 6.62
C SER A 235 12.50 9.45 7.46
N ALA A 236 13.45 8.50 7.49
CA ALA A 236 13.37 7.33 8.35
C ALA A 236 13.26 7.65 9.85
N ARG A 237 13.64 8.87 10.26
CA ARG A 237 13.43 9.35 11.64
C ARG A 237 11.96 9.41 12.03
N GLU A 238 11.06 9.56 11.05
CA GLU A 238 9.61 9.62 11.28
C GLU A 238 9.03 8.29 11.76
N VAL A 239 9.69 7.16 11.50
CA VAL A 239 9.23 5.83 11.94
C VAL A 239 10.01 5.26 13.13
N GLN A 240 11.05 5.93 13.62
CA GLN A 240 11.80 5.46 14.80
C GLN A 240 10.91 5.22 16.03
N PRO A 241 9.97 6.13 16.41
CA PRO A 241 9.06 5.87 17.52
C PRO A 241 8.13 4.67 17.26
N ILE A 242 7.74 4.43 16.00
CA ILE A 242 6.94 3.25 15.64
C ILE A 242 7.77 1.98 15.78
N GLN A 243 9.03 1.99 15.34
CA GLN A 243 9.94 0.83 15.50
C GLN A 243 10.12 0.50 16.97
N THR A 244 10.37 1.51 17.82
CA THR A 244 10.50 1.31 19.27
C THR A 244 9.21 0.73 19.85
N TYR A 245 8.04 1.28 19.49
CA TYR A 245 6.75 0.77 19.94
C TYR A 245 6.55 -0.71 19.56
N LEU A 246 6.90 -1.09 18.32
CA LEU A 246 6.76 -2.46 17.84
C LEU A 246 7.72 -3.41 18.57
N GLN A 247 8.97 -3.00 18.80
CA GLN A 247 9.97 -3.79 19.54
C GLN A 247 9.56 -4.00 21.01
N ASP A 248 9.08 -2.95 21.67
CA ASP A 248 8.73 -2.99 23.09
C ASP A 248 7.45 -3.79 23.37
N ASN A 249 6.47 -3.76 22.44
CA ASN A 249 5.14 -4.33 22.68
C ASN A 249 4.94 -5.70 22.02
N LEU A 250 5.66 -6.02 20.94
CA LEU A 250 5.44 -7.26 20.21
C LEU A 250 6.54 -8.31 20.40
N GLN A 251 7.66 -7.95 21.05
CA GLN A 251 8.87 -8.78 21.10
C GLN A 251 9.26 -9.35 19.72
N CYS A 252 8.88 -8.60 18.67
CA CYS A 252 9.15 -8.98 17.29
C CYS A 252 10.60 -8.74 16.93
N ALA A 253 11.13 -9.61 16.06
CA ALA A 253 12.29 -9.30 15.24
C ALA A 253 12.09 -7.93 14.56
N GLU A 254 13.17 -7.27 14.14
CA GLU A 254 13.12 -5.92 13.56
C GLU A 254 11.89 -5.67 12.69
N PRO A 255 11.06 -4.66 13.03
CA PRO A 255 9.90 -4.33 12.23
C PRO A 255 10.33 -3.95 10.81
N LEU A 256 9.59 -4.41 9.81
CA LEU A 256 9.86 -4.04 8.43
C LEU A 256 9.53 -2.56 8.23
N VAL A 257 10.52 -1.82 7.71
CA VAL A 257 10.40 -0.38 7.44
C VAL A 257 10.52 -0.11 5.95
N ARG A 258 9.67 0.77 5.42
CA ARG A 258 9.64 1.16 4.01
C ARG A 258 9.65 2.66 3.83
N GLN A 259 10.44 3.13 2.86
CA GLN A 259 10.20 4.44 2.29
C GLN A 259 9.11 4.27 1.22
N ILE A 260 8.05 5.06 1.36
CA ILE A 260 6.86 4.99 0.50
C ILE A 260 7.20 5.46 -0.91
N GLY A 261 6.74 4.73 -1.93
CA GLY A 261 7.00 4.96 -3.35
C GLY A 261 6.40 6.27 -3.90
N CYS A 262 6.69 6.51 -5.18
CA CYS A 262 6.36 7.79 -5.81
C CYS A 262 4.86 7.98 -6.00
N VAL A 263 4.13 6.93 -6.39
CA VAL A 263 2.68 6.98 -6.62
C VAL A 263 1.94 7.33 -5.33
N ILE A 264 2.19 6.57 -4.27
CA ILE A 264 1.56 6.82 -2.96
C ILE A 264 2.02 8.16 -2.40
N GLY A 265 3.31 8.47 -2.52
CA GLY A 265 3.90 9.74 -2.10
C GLY A 265 3.30 10.97 -2.77
N THR A 266 2.86 10.86 -4.03
CA THR A 266 2.13 11.92 -4.74
C THR A 266 0.85 12.32 -4.00
N HIS A 267 0.17 11.35 -3.39
CA HIS A 267 -1.10 11.54 -2.70
C HIS A 267 -0.93 11.77 -1.20
N ALA A 268 -0.01 11.07 -0.54
CA ALA A 268 0.26 11.24 0.89
C ALA A 268 1.05 12.52 1.20
N GLY A 269 1.88 12.95 0.26
CA GLY A 269 2.77 14.10 0.42
C GLY A 269 3.99 13.81 1.31
N PRO A 270 4.93 14.76 1.38
CA PRO A 270 6.09 14.65 2.25
C PRO A 270 5.70 14.79 3.73
N GLY A 271 6.42 14.10 4.62
CA GLY A 271 6.21 14.13 6.06
C GLY A 271 5.07 13.22 6.56
N ALA A 272 4.57 12.32 5.69
CA ALA A 272 3.65 11.28 6.09
C ALA A 272 4.43 10.08 6.65
N PHE A 273 3.86 9.44 7.69
CA PHE A 273 4.36 8.20 8.27
C PHE A 273 3.20 7.37 8.81
N GLY A 274 3.38 6.06 8.89
CA GLY A 274 2.29 5.21 9.35
C GLY A 274 2.71 3.77 9.58
N LEU A 275 1.71 2.98 9.89
CA LEU A 275 1.81 1.58 10.23
C LEU A 275 0.66 0.81 9.59
N ALA A 276 0.95 -0.34 8.98
CA ALA A 276 -0.04 -1.33 8.62
C ALA A 276 0.19 -2.62 9.42
N PHE A 277 -0.88 -3.25 9.82
CA PHE A 277 -0.85 -4.44 10.66
C PHE A 277 -2.16 -5.23 10.54
N PHE A 278 -2.09 -6.50 10.88
CA PHE A 278 -3.28 -7.29 11.18
C PHE A 278 -3.55 -7.22 12.67
N ASP A 279 -4.82 -7.10 13.06
CA ASP A 279 -5.22 -7.16 14.47
C ASP A 279 -5.14 -8.58 15.04
N GLN A 280 -5.30 -8.70 16.36
CA GLN A 280 -5.19 -9.96 17.08
C GLN A 280 -6.33 -10.95 16.80
N GLY A 281 -7.38 -10.53 16.08
CA GLY A 281 -8.46 -11.39 15.64
C GLY A 281 -8.13 -12.22 14.40
N LEU A 282 -6.99 -11.97 13.73
CA LEU A 282 -6.59 -12.75 12.56
C LEU A 282 -6.25 -14.19 12.96
N GLU A 283 -7.03 -15.13 12.45
CA GLU A 283 -6.79 -16.58 12.51
C GLU A 283 -6.32 -17.07 11.12
N LEU A 284 -5.19 -17.80 11.05
CA LEU A 284 -4.57 -18.30 9.80
C LEU A 284 -4.59 -19.83 9.72
#